data_769c14f170ad3dc48a1f5e82f1d8bd38
#
_entry.id   769c14f170ad3dc48a1f5e82f1d8bd38
#
_cell.length_a   1.000
_cell.length_b   1.000
_cell.length_c   1.000
_cell.angle_alpha   90.00
_cell.angle_beta   90.00
_cell.angle_gamma   90.00
#
_symmetry.space_group_name_H-M   'P 1'
#
loop_
_entity.id
_entity.type
_entity.pdbx_description
1 polymer ?
#
loop_
_entity_poly.entity_id
_entity_poly.type
_entity_poly.pdbx_seq_one_letter_code
_entity_poly.pdbx_strand_id
1 'polypeptide(L)'
;YGVNEKDYSVTFYEFDEGEGKLIAKQILPTLPDTYTGDGWASGIVLSRDGKFIVVSNRKHDSITSFSIDQITGKMKFCDCVKTGGGQPRFITFSENENTVFAANETTDTIAEIKLDAETGKLSPTGKMIETESPVCIIF
;
A
#
# COMPACT_ATOMS: atom_id res chain seq x y z
N TYR A 1 -7.62 4.48 -8.45
CA TYR A 1 -6.53 4.97 -7.61
C TYR A 1 -5.20 4.67 -8.29
N GLY A 2 -4.23 5.57 -8.15
CA GLY A 2 -2.89 5.43 -8.70
C GLY A 2 -1.82 5.80 -7.68
N VAL A 3 -0.70 5.08 -7.69
CA VAL A 3 0.46 5.37 -6.87
C VAL A 3 1.49 6.15 -7.69
N ASN A 4 2.06 7.19 -7.11
CA ASN A 4 3.08 8.03 -7.73
C ASN A 4 4.43 7.75 -7.06
N GLU A 5 5.33 7.12 -7.82
CA GLU A 5 6.59 6.61 -7.28
C GLU A 5 7.47 7.72 -6.68
N LYS A 6 7.72 8.79 -7.44
CA LYS A 6 8.75 9.78 -7.13
C LYS A 6 8.37 10.79 -6.06
N ASP A 7 7.09 11.08 -5.91
CA ASP A 7 6.58 11.99 -4.88
C ASP A 7 5.88 11.23 -3.74
N TYR A 8 6.03 9.89 -3.71
CA TYR A 8 5.51 9.00 -2.67
C TYR A 8 4.09 9.38 -2.25
N SER A 9 3.21 9.51 -3.25
CA SER A 9 1.80 9.84 -3.05
C SER A 9 0.86 8.83 -3.69
N VAL A 10 -0.37 8.85 -3.26
CA VAL A 10 -1.50 8.12 -3.85
C VAL A 10 -2.55 9.11 -4.31
N THR A 11 -3.05 8.91 -5.53
CA THR A 11 -4.05 9.80 -6.14
C THR A 11 -5.37 9.05 -6.35
N PHE A 12 -6.46 9.66 -5.91
CA PHE A 12 -7.81 9.27 -6.30
C PHE A 12 -8.21 10.02 -7.57
N TYR A 13 -8.71 9.27 -8.55
CA TYR A 13 -9.24 9.79 -9.81
C TYR A 13 -10.71 9.43 -9.95
N GLU A 14 -11.49 10.35 -10.49
CA GLU A 14 -12.74 10.01 -11.16
C GLU A 14 -12.48 9.70 -12.62
N PHE A 15 -13.20 8.72 -13.16
CA PHE A 15 -13.14 8.39 -14.57
C PHE A 15 -14.31 9.06 -15.30
N ASP A 16 -14.00 9.92 -16.25
CA ASP A 16 -14.98 10.50 -17.17
C ASP A 16 -15.17 9.55 -18.36
N GLU A 17 -16.27 8.81 -18.34
CA GLU A 17 -16.58 7.85 -19.39
C GLU A 17 -16.85 8.52 -20.75
N GLY A 18 -17.36 9.76 -20.76
CA GLY A 18 -17.68 10.50 -21.98
C GLY A 18 -16.42 10.93 -22.75
N GLU A 19 -15.39 11.31 -22.02
CA GLU A 19 -14.12 11.76 -22.60
C GLU A 19 -12.99 10.72 -22.49
N GLY A 20 -13.21 9.61 -21.76
CA GLY A 20 -12.20 8.58 -21.52
C GLY A 20 -11.02 9.10 -20.70
N LYS A 21 -11.25 10.02 -19.78
CA LYS A 21 -10.21 10.71 -19.00
C LYS A 21 -10.26 10.39 -17.51
N LEU A 22 -9.10 10.38 -16.89
CA LEU A 22 -8.95 10.36 -15.43
C LEU A 22 -8.81 11.80 -14.91
N ILE A 23 -9.66 12.18 -13.97
CA ILE A 23 -9.67 13.51 -13.34
C ILE A 23 -9.22 13.34 -11.89
N ALA A 24 -8.03 13.86 -11.54
CA ALA A 24 -7.50 13.81 -10.19
C ALA A 24 -8.40 14.60 -9.22
N LYS A 25 -8.82 13.98 -8.14
CA LYS A 25 -9.73 14.56 -7.12
C LYS A 25 -9.08 14.71 -5.75
N GLN A 26 -8.11 13.85 -5.44
CA GLN A 26 -7.41 13.90 -4.17
C GLN A 26 -6.01 13.31 -4.33
N ILE A 27 -5.02 13.92 -3.69
CA ILE A 27 -3.65 13.40 -3.58
C ILE A 27 -3.30 13.37 -2.10
N LEU A 28 -2.80 12.24 -1.60
CA LEU A 28 -2.32 12.08 -0.23
C LEU A 28 -0.89 11.53 -0.23
N PRO A 29 -0.03 11.96 0.72
CA PRO A 29 1.28 11.35 0.92
C PRO A 29 1.10 9.91 1.43
N THR A 30 2.03 9.03 1.04
CA THR A 30 2.07 7.64 1.52
C THR A 30 3.00 7.45 2.73
N LEU A 31 3.71 8.50 3.11
CA LEU A 31 4.59 8.52 4.27
C LEU A 31 4.00 9.39 5.39
N PRO A 32 4.30 9.08 6.66
CA PRO A 32 3.82 9.91 7.77
C PRO A 32 4.47 11.29 7.75
N ASP A 33 3.74 12.32 8.19
CA ASP A 33 4.18 13.72 8.23
C ASP A 33 5.46 13.95 9.05
N THR A 34 5.80 13.02 9.92
CA THR A 34 7.03 13.05 10.74
C THR A 34 8.27 12.58 9.98
N TYR A 35 8.11 12.00 8.80
CA TYR A 35 9.23 11.52 7.99
C TYR A 35 9.74 12.63 7.07
N THR A 36 11.04 12.90 7.12
CA THR A 36 11.69 13.97 6.34
C THR A 36 12.69 13.45 5.30
N GLY A 37 12.76 12.12 5.14
CA GLY A 37 13.66 11.48 4.15
C GLY A 37 13.03 11.35 2.76
N ASP A 38 13.81 10.87 1.81
CA ASP A 38 13.32 10.47 0.49
C ASP A 38 12.35 9.30 0.57
N GLY A 39 11.37 9.28 -0.34
CA GLY A 39 10.42 8.18 -0.50
C GLY A 39 10.33 7.70 -1.94
N TRP A 40 9.96 6.43 -2.12
CA TRP A 40 9.54 5.88 -3.40
C TRP A 40 8.37 4.96 -3.15
N ALA A 41 7.16 5.40 -3.48
CA ALA A 41 6.01 4.51 -3.47
C ALA A 41 6.11 3.47 -4.59
N SER A 42 5.53 2.28 -4.41
CA SER A 42 5.67 1.19 -5.36
C SER A 42 4.37 0.43 -5.58
N GLY A 43 4.08 -0.60 -4.80
CA GLY A 43 2.87 -1.40 -4.93
C GLY A 43 1.64 -0.67 -4.40
N ILE A 44 0.49 -0.92 -5.03
CA ILE A 44 -0.82 -0.49 -4.55
C ILE A 44 -1.79 -1.65 -4.70
N VAL A 45 -2.56 -1.93 -3.65
CA VAL A 45 -3.61 -2.95 -3.66
C VAL A 45 -4.87 -2.42 -2.99
N LEU A 46 -6.02 -2.81 -3.55
CA LEU A 46 -7.35 -2.50 -3.04
C LEU A 46 -7.93 -3.76 -2.38
N SER A 47 -8.52 -3.63 -1.19
CA SER A 47 -9.30 -4.72 -0.60
C SER A 47 -10.52 -5.06 -1.47
N ARG A 48 -10.95 -6.33 -1.47
CA ARG A 48 -12.04 -6.80 -2.32
C ARG A 48 -13.37 -6.10 -2.03
N ASP A 49 -13.59 -5.72 -0.77
CA ASP A 49 -14.77 -4.96 -0.34
C ASP A 49 -14.69 -3.46 -0.67
N GLY A 50 -13.57 -3.02 -1.25
CA GLY A 50 -13.32 -1.63 -1.65
C GLY A 50 -13.14 -0.65 -0.51
N LYS A 51 -12.97 -1.10 0.75
CA LYS A 51 -12.89 -0.21 1.91
C LYS A 51 -11.48 0.31 2.20
N PHE A 52 -10.44 -0.41 1.77
CA PHE A 52 -9.06 -0.06 2.09
C PHE A 52 -8.16 -0.16 0.87
N ILE A 53 -7.22 0.78 0.81
CA ILE A 53 -6.05 0.72 -0.05
C ILE A 53 -4.81 0.53 0.83
N VAL A 54 -3.89 -0.30 0.37
CA VAL A 54 -2.55 -0.40 0.95
C VAL A 54 -1.52 -0.06 -0.12
N VAL A 55 -0.52 0.73 0.26
CA VAL A 55 0.57 1.19 -0.61
C VAL A 55 1.91 0.82 0.03
N SER A 56 2.88 0.36 -0.75
CA SER A 56 4.24 0.12 -0.26
C SER A 56 5.17 1.28 -0.55
N ASN A 57 6.12 1.51 0.35
CA ASN A 57 7.10 2.59 0.30
C ASN A 57 8.51 2.01 0.37
N ARG A 58 9.21 2.01 -0.75
CA ARG A 58 10.65 1.74 -0.82
C ARG A 58 11.41 2.91 -0.16
N LYS A 59 12.64 2.73 0.28
CA LYS A 59 13.46 3.66 1.08
C LYS A 59 12.95 3.88 2.52
N HIS A 60 11.66 4.00 2.72
CA HIS A 60 11.08 4.01 4.07
C HIS A 60 10.78 2.59 4.57
N ASP A 61 10.84 1.59 3.71
CA ASP A 61 10.65 0.16 4.04
C ASP A 61 9.36 -0.10 4.84
N SER A 62 8.25 0.46 4.34
CA SER A 62 6.95 0.41 5.00
C SER A 62 5.81 0.09 4.05
N ILE A 63 4.67 -0.22 4.64
CA ILE A 63 3.38 -0.16 3.96
C ILE A 63 2.47 0.82 4.70
N THR A 64 1.60 1.47 3.95
CA THR A 64 0.65 2.47 4.45
C THR A 64 -0.76 2.09 4.03
N SER A 65 -1.71 2.14 4.95
CA SER A 65 -3.12 1.89 4.69
C SER A 65 -3.93 3.17 4.68
N PHE A 66 -4.96 3.18 3.83
CA PHE A 66 -5.96 4.24 3.72
C PHE A 66 -7.35 3.62 3.70
N SER A 67 -8.29 4.20 4.44
CA SER A 67 -9.71 3.90 4.30
C SER A 67 -10.31 4.69 3.14
N ILE A 68 -11.35 4.14 2.51
CA ILE A 68 -12.07 4.76 1.40
C ILE A 68 -13.48 5.08 1.86
N ASP A 69 -13.87 6.34 1.75
CA ASP A 69 -15.25 6.75 1.89
C ASP A 69 -16.09 6.19 0.73
N GLN A 70 -17.05 5.33 1.04
CA GLN A 70 -17.81 4.58 0.05
C GLN A 70 -18.80 5.42 -0.77
N ILE A 71 -19.02 6.67 -0.36
CA ILE A 71 -19.90 7.62 -1.07
C ILE A 71 -19.10 8.50 -2.01
N THR A 72 -17.97 9.02 -1.53
CA THR A 72 -17.17 10.02 -2.24
C THR A 72 -15.94 9.46 -2.94
N GLY A 73 -15.52 8.23 -2.62
CA GLY A 73 -14.26 7.63 -3.08
C GLY A 73 -13.01 8.24 -2.46
N LYS A 74 -13.13 9.23 -1.59
CA LYS A 74 -11.98 9.89 -0.97
C LYS A 74 -11.30 9.00 0.04
N MET A 75 -9.97 9.12 0.08
CA MET A 75 -9.12 8.37 0.98
C MET A 75 -8.87 9.13 2.28
N LYS A 76 -8.65 8.37 3.37
CA LYS A 76 -8.15 8.88 4.64
C LYS A 76 -7.05 7.96 5.14
N PHE A 77 -5.92 8.54 5.53
CA PHE A 77 -4.80 7.81 6.16
C PHE A 77 -5.28 7.07 7.42
N CYS A 78 -4.89 5.81 7.54
CA CYS A 78 -5.16 4.98 8.72
C CYS A 78 -3.89 4.67 9.49
N ASP A 79 -2.88 4.08 8.84
CA ASP A 79 -1.68 3.59 9.53
C ASP A 79 -0.49 3.47 8.56
N CYS A 80 0.74 3.47 9.13
CA CYS A 80 1.97 3.20 8.39
C CYS A 80 2.93 2.39 9.26
N VAL A 81 3.31 1.19 8.81
CA VAL A 81 4.19 0.28 9.56
C VAL A 81 5.36 -0.19 8.71
N LYS A 82 6.49 -0.46 9.37
CA LYS A 82 7.65 -1.07 8.73
C LYS A 82 7.35 -2.52 8.33
N THR A 83 7.88 -2.96 7.20
CA THR A 83 7.74 -4.35 6.73
C THR A 83 8.69 -5.31 7.42
N GLY A 84 9.72 -4.80 8.09
CA GLY A 84 10.78 -5.59 8.70
C GLY A 84 11.86 -6.06 7.71
N GLY A 85 11.73 -5.69 6.45
CA GLY A 85 12.75 -5.91 5.40
C GLY A 85 12.96 -4.66 4.57
N GLY A 86 13.75 -4.76 3.50
CA GLY A 86 14.17 -3.62 2.68
C GLY A 86 13.51 -3.61 1.29
N GLN A 87 13.11 -2.43 0.85
CA GLN A 87 12.51 -2.15 -0.45
C GLN A 87 11.27 -3.02 -0.77
N PRO A 88 10.15 -2.85 -0.07
CA PRO A 88 8.90 -3.56 -0.37
C PRO A 88 8.36 -3.13 -1.74
N ARG A 89 8.83 -3.81 -2.79
CA ARG A 89 8.55 -3.47 -4.17
C ARG A 89 7.15 -3.87 -4.62
N PHE A 90 6.65 -4.97 -4.09
CA PHE A 90 5.34 -5.52 -4.42
C PHE A 90 4.58 -5.88 -3.15
N ILE A 91 3.27 -5.67 -3.17
CA ILE A 91 2.37 -6.09 -2.11
C ILE A 91 1.13 -6.74 -2.70
N THR A 92 0.55 -7.67 -1.97
CA THR A 92 -0.73 -8.28 -2.33
C THR A 92 -1.50 -8.70 -1.09
N PHE A 93 -2.82 -8.77 -1.19
CA PHE A 93 -3.64 -9.39 -0.16
C PHE A 93 -3.56 -10.92 -0.25
N SER A 94 -3.65 -11.59 0.89
CA SER A 94 -3.93 -13.03 0.95
C SER A 94 -5.34 -13.33 0.42
N GLU A 95 -5.63 -14.59 0.13
CA GLU A 95 -6.96 -15.02 -0.32
C GLU A 95 -8.10 -14.64 0.65
N ASN A 96 -7.83 -14.64 1.95
CA ASN A 96 -8.79 -14.26 3.00
C ASN A 96 -8.84 -12.76 3.31
N GLU A 97 -8.01 -11.95 2.62
CA GLU A 97 -7.93 -10.48 2.69
C GLU A 97 -7.66 -9.85 4.07
N ASN A 98 -7.35 -10.64 5.09
CA ASN A 98 -6.98 -10.12 6.41
C ASN A 98 -5.46 -9.94 6.56
N THR A 99 -4.70 -10.29 5.54
CA THR A 99 -3.24 -10.27 5.55
C THR A 99 -2.72 -9.65 4.27
N VAL A 100 -1.77 -8.75 4.41
CA VAL A 100 -0.97 -8.19 3.31
C VAL A 100 0.39 -8.85 3.33
N PHE A 101 0.83 -9.36 2.19
CA PHE A 101 2.19 -9.81 1.96
C PHE A 101 3.00 -8.72 1.29
N ALA A 102 4.17 -8.41 1.83
CA ALA A 102 5.10 -7.42 1.28
C ALA A 102 6.39 -8.10 0.82
N ALA A 103 6.67 -8.03 -0.47
CA ALA A 103 7.88 -8.56 -1.08
C ALA A 103 9.04 -7.56 -0.92
N ASN A 104 9.96 -7.85 0.00
CA ASN A 104 11.12 -7.03 0.34
C ASN A 104 12.30 -7.41 -0.56
N GLU A 105 12.45 -6.70 -1.66
CA GLU A 105 13.38 -7.03 -2.76
C GLU A 105 14.84 -7.17 -2.30
N THR A 106 15.31 -6.27 -1.42
CA THR A 106 16.74 -6.19 -1.05
C THR A 106 17.13 -6.99 0.18
N THR A 107 16.17 -7.54 0.88
CA THR A 107 16.41 -8.40 2.06
C THR A 107 15.92 -9.82 1.85
N ASP A 108 15.55 -10.18 0.61
CA ASP A 108 15.24 -11.55 0.23
C ASP A 108 14.11 -12.17 1.07
N THR A 109 13.10 -11.35 1.44
CA THR A 109 12.01 -11.80 2.32
C THR A 109 10.64 -11.37 1.83
N ILE A 110 9.61 -12.14 2.22
CA ILE A 110 8.21 -11.74 2.15
C ILE A 110 7.69 -11.62 3.57
N ALA A 111 7.26 -10.42 3.95
CA ALA A 111 6.70 -10.13 5.26
C ALA A 111 5.20 -10.33 5.29
N GLU A 112 4.69 -10.87 6.41
CA GLU A 112 3.25 -11.01 6.69
C GLU A 112 2.79 -9.88 7.63
N ILE A 113 1.81 -9.08 7.19
CA ILE A 113 1.24 -7.97 7.95
C ILE A 113 -0.30 -8.11 7.96
N LYS A 114 -0.92 -8.13 9.14
CA LYS A 114 -2.37 -8.16 9.26
C LYS A 114 -2.96 -6.76 9.06
N LEU A 115 -4.08 -6.71 8.33
CA LEU A 115 -4.95 -5.54 8.23
C LEU A 115 -6.20 -5.77 9.10
N ASP A 116 -6.48 -4.83 9.97
CA ASP A 116 -7.74 -4.79 10.70
C ASP A 116 -8.85 -4.27 9.76
N ALA A 117 -9.83 -5.11 9.48
CA ALA A 117 -10.91 -4.84 8.51
C ALA A 117 -11.92 -3.75 8.94
N GLU A 118 -11.87 -3.30 10.20
CA GLU A 118 -12.74 -2.22 10.69
C GLU A 118 -12.02 -0.87 10.73
N THR A 119 -10.76 -0.88 11.16
CA THR A 119 -10.00 0.35 11.42
C THR A 119 -8.95 0.66 10.37
N GLY A 120 -8.57 -0.31 9.56
CA GLY A 120 -7.45 -0.20 8.61
C GLY A 120 -6.08 -0.22 9.28
N LYS A 121 -5.96 -0.52 10.57
CA LYS A 121 -4.68 -0.66 11.26
C LYS A 121 -3.88 -1.83 10.73
N LEU A 122 -2.58 -1.64 10.67
CA LEU A 122 -1.60 -2.62 10.21
C LEU A 122 -0.84 -3.20 11.40
N SER A 123 -0.67 -4.52 11.42
CA SER A 123 0.04 -5.22 12.50
C SER A 123 1.02 -6.24 11.91
N PRO A 124 2.34 -5.96 11.86
CA PRO A 124 3.33 -6.94 11.48
C PRO A 124 3.25 -8.16 12.39
N THR A 125 3.20 -9.36 11.80
CA THR A 125 3.09 -10.61 12.57
C THR A 125 4.43 -11.13 13.05
N GLY A 126 5.51 -10.60 12.50
CA GLY A 126 6.86 -11.09 12.71
C GLY A 126 7.22 -12.33 11.87
N LYS A 127 6.27 -12.87 11.11
CA LYS A 127 6.55 -13.97 10.18
C LYS A 127 7.16 -13.44 8.90
N MET A 128 8.23 -14.11 8.47
CA MET A 128 8.94 -13.85 7.23
C MET A 128 9.09 -15.16 6.46
N ILE A 129 8.95 -15.08 5.14
CA ILE A 129 9.30 -16.16 4.21
C ILE A 129 10.60 -15.73 3.53
N GLU A 130 11.64 -16.55 3.64
CA GLU A 130 12.90 -16.33 2.94
C GLU A 130 12.77 -16.76 1.49
N THR A 131 13.25 -15.92 0.57
CA THR A 131 13.25 -16.17 -0.87
C THR A 131 14.30 -15.26 -1.53
N GLU A 132 14.56 -15.41 -2.82
CA GLU A 132 15.53 -14.58 -3.53
C GLU A 132 14.84 -13.42 -4.23
N SER A 133 15.21 -12.17 -3.85
CA SER A 133 14.81 -10.91 -4.51
C SER A 133 13.34 -10.88 -5.01
N PRO A 134 12.35 -11.04 -4.11
CA PRO A 134 10.97 -11.16 -4.51
C PRO A 134 10.43 -9.84 -5.05
N VAL A 135 9.86 -9.87 -6.25
CA VAL A 135 9.29 -8.69 -6.93
C VAL A 135 7.83 -8.87 -7.34
N CYS A 136 7.28 -10.07 -7.14
CA CYS A 136 5.88 -10.40 -7.41
C CYS A 136 5.45 -11.61 -6.58
N ILE A 137 4.19 -11.63 -6.16
CA ILE A 137 3.55 -12.75 -5.45
C ILE A 137 2.23 -13.01 -6.14
N ILE A 138 1.98 -14.26 -6.49
CA ILE A 138 0.70 -14.73 -7.06
C ILE A 138 0.19 -15.91 -6.25
N PHE A 139 -1.13 -16.09 -6.14
CA PHE A 139 -1.80 -17.21 -5.52
C PHE A 139 -2.58 -18.00 -6.56
#